data_a8239b4a2dcd3e0f301e3729d69bc759
#
_entry.id   a8239b4a2dcd3e0f301e3729d69bc759
#
_cell.length_a   1.000
_cell.length_b   1.000
_cell.length_c   1.000
_cell.angle_alpha   90.00
_cell.angle_beta   90.00
_cell.angle_gamma   90.00
#
_symmetry.space_group_name_H-M   'P 1'
#
loop_
_entity.id
_entity.type
_entity.pdbx_description
1 polymer ?
#
loop_
_entity_poly.entity_id
_entity_poly.type
_entity_poly.pdbx_seq_one_letter_code
_entity_poly.pdbx_strand_id
1 'polypeptide(L)'
;NKKHTIEVVIDRFKVRPDLALRLAESFETSLRLADGVAQVAFMDTEQNQEELLFSARHTCVKCGYAMGDLEPRLFSFNNPAGACPSCDGLGQKSHFAADNIVLHPELTLNEGVVRGWDKQHPYYFMLLTSVAKHYDVSLETPWQALPLTIQQIILHGSKKDKIAFAFVDERGNKRLKEQPFEGVLPHLGRRYRETESPAVREDLAQYLVTSSCNECEGSRLRK
;
A
#
# COMPACT_ATOMS: atom_id res chain seq x y z
N ASN A 1 -25.36 5.49 -16.58
CA ASN A 1 -25.05 4.16 -17.11
C ASN A 1 -25.50 3.12 -16.10
N LYS A 2 -26.60 2.43 -16.37
CA LYS A 2 -27.03 1.27 -15.58
C LYS A 2 -26.39 0.03 -16.21
N LYS A 3 -25.81 -0.85 -15.40
CA LYS A 3 -25.38 -2.16 -15.87
C LYS A 3 -26.63 -3.00 -16.17
N HIS A 4 -26.67 -3.61 -17.32
CA HIS A 4 -27.73 -4.53 -17.73
C HIS A 4 -27.12 -5.91 -17.93
N THR A 5 -27.84 -6.94 -17.50
CA THR A 5 -27.54 -8.34 -17.82
C THR A 5 -28.44 -8.74 -19.00
N ILE A 6 -27.85 -9.30 -20.05
CA ILE A 6 -28.57 -9.80 -21.23
C ILE A 6 -28.32 -11.28 -21.29
N GLU A 7 -29.38 -12.04 -21.27
CA GLU A 7 -29.35 -13.50 -21.31
C GLU A 7 -30.03 -14.02 -22.60
N VAL A 8 -29.44 -15.06 -23.18
CA VAL A 8 -29.94 -15.72 -24.36
C VAL A 8 -30.34 -17.16 -24.01
N VAL A 9 -31.58 -17.47 -24.16
CA VAL A 9 -32.09 -18.86 -23.94
C VAL A 9 -31.74 -19.70 -25.15
N ILE A 10 -30.86 -20.68 -24.96
CA ILE A 10 -30.41 -21.60 -26.02
C ILE A 10 -31.35 -22.77 -26.17
N ASP A 11 -31.79 -23.35 -25.04
CA ASP A 11 -32.67 -24.55 -25.06
C ASP A 11 -33.59 -24.58 -23.83
N ARG A 12 -34.70 -25.35 -23.95
CA ARG A 12 -35.61 -25.67 -22.85
C ARG A 12 -35.89 -27.16 -22.88
N PHE A 13 -35.72 -27.86 -21.78
CA PHE A 13 -35.94 -29.29 -21.70
C PHE A 13 -36.49 -29.73 -20.34
N LYS A 14 -37.14 -30.88 -20.30
CA LYS A 14 -37.47 -31.59 -19.05
C LYS A 14 -36.37 -32.61 -18.79
N VAL A 15 -35.88 -32.67 -17.55
CA VAL A 15 -34.82 -33.62 -17.18
C VAL A 15 -35.29 -35.06 -17.44
N ARG A 16 -34.54 -35.78 -18.27
CA ARG A 16 -34.76 -37.18 -18.64
C ARG A 16 -33.41 -37.87 -18.82
N PRO A 17 -33.33 -39.22 -18.63
CA PRO A 17 -32.06 -39.93 -18.78
C PRO A 17 -31.47 -39.92 -20.19
N ASP A 18 -32.31 -39.72 -21.23
CA ASP A 18 -31.94 -39.75 -22.64
C ASP A 18 -31.45 -38.40 -23.22
N LEU A 19 -31.35 -37.37 -22.38
CA LEU A 19 -31.04 -36.03 -22.84
C LEU A 19 -29.54 -35.70 -22.88
N ALA A 20 -28.66 -36.59 -22.52
CA ALA A 20 -27.23 -36.30 -22.36
C ALA A 20 -26.61 -35.68 -23.62
N LEU A 21 -26.90 -36.20 -24.80
CA LEU A 21 -26.35 -35.68 -26.07
C LEU A 21 -26.88 -34.27 -26.38
N ARG A 22 -28.21 -34.06 -26.30
CA ARG A 22 -28.84 -32.78 -26.54
C ARG A 22 -28.36 -31.73 -25.55
N LEU A 23 -28.18 -32.11 -24.28
CA LEU A 23 -27.65 -31.23 -23.24
C LEU A 23 -26.23 -30.80 -23.56
N ALA A 24 -25.36 -31.72 -24.00
CA ALA A 24 -24.00 -31.42 -24.39
C ALA A 24 -23.93 -30.42 -25.55
N GLU A 25 -24.74 -30.60 -26.59
CA GLU A 25 -24.85 -29.71 -27.76
C GLU A 25 -25.33 -28.31 -27.34
N SER A 26 -26.33 -28.24 -26.45
CA SER A 26 -26.84 -26.97 -25.92
C SER A 26 -25.81 -26.23 -25.06
N PHE A 27 -25.07 -26.95 -24.23
CA PHE A 27 -23.96 -26.39 -23.44
C PHE A 27 -22.84 -25.91 -24.34
N GLU A 28 -22.41 -26.68 -25.33
CA GLU A 28 -21.35 -26.25 -26.27
C GLU A 28 -21.75 -24.95 -26.99
N THR A 29 -23.04 -24.89 -27.43
CA THR A 29 -23.55 -23.67 -28.07
C THR A 29 -23.57 -22.47 -27.11
N SER A 30 -24.00 -22.67 -25.85
CA SER A 30 -24.04 -21.64 -24.82
C SER A 30 -22.63 -21.11 -24.51
N LEU A 31 -21.66 -22.00 -24.26
CA LEU A 31 -20.29 -21.67 -23.96
C LEU A 31 -19.63 -20.92 -25.12
N ARG A 32 -19.94 -21.29 -26.38
CA ARG A 32 -19.41 -20.58 -27.55
C ARG A 32 -19.98 -19.18 -27.71
N LEU A 33 -21.26 -18.96 -27.44
CA LEU A 33 -21.93 -17.66 -27.58
C LEU A 33 -21.59 -16.70 -26.47
N ALA A 34 -21.44 -17.21 -25.24
CA ALA A 34 -21.16 -16.38 -24.04
C ALA A 34 -19.72 -16.47 -23.56
N ASP A 35 -18.76 -16.65 -24.48
CA ASP A 35 -17.32 -16.62 -24.22
C ASP A 35 -16.89 -17.52 -23.05
N GLY A 36 -17.44 -18.73 -23.02
CA GLY A 36 -17.09 -19.78 -22.06
C GLY A 36 -17.94 -19.80 -20.79
N VAL A 37 -19.08 -19.13 -20.76
CA VAL A 37 -20.03 -19.16 -19.63
C VAL A 37 -21.36 -19.74 -20.07
N ALA A 38 -21.96 -20.61 -19.26
CA ALA A 38 -23.31 -21.13 -19.44
C ALA A 38 -24.08 -21.12 -18.12
N GLN A 39 -25.37 -20.87 -18.17
CA GLN A 39 -26.24 -20.81 -17.01
C GLN A 39 -27.42 -21.74 -17.18
N VAL A 40 -27.82 -22.43 -16.11
CA VAL A 40 -29.01 -23.26 -16.05
C VAL A 40 -29.98 -22.68 -15.02
N ALA A 41 -31.15 -22.29 -15.48
CA ALA A 41 -32.23 -21.79 -14.62
C ALA A 41 -33.35 -22.86 -14.51
N PHE A 42 -33.88 -23.04 -13.31
CA PHE A 42 -34.99 -23.93 -13.02
C PHE A 42 -36.32 -23.19 -13.24
N MET A 43 -37.18 -23.70 -14.12
CA MET A 43 -38.41 -22.97 -14.51
C MET A 43 -39.65 -23.34 -13.70
N ASP A 44 -39.69 -24.53 -13.08
CA ASP A 44 -40.89 -25.12 -12.49
C ASP A 44 -40.93 -25.10 -10.95
N THR A 45 -40.06 -24.33 -10.31
CA THR A 45 -39.98 -24.29 -8.84
C THR A 45 -40.48 -22.95 -8.29
N GLU A 46 -41.55 -23.01 -7.46
CA GLU A 46 -42.02 -21.89 -6.64
C GLU A 46 -41.04 -21.47 -5.54
N GLN A 47 -39.93 -22.18 -5.39
CA GLN A 47 -38.86 -21.89 -4.46
C GLN A 47 -37.64 -21.33 -5.24
N ASN A 48 -37.06 -20.24 -4.78
CA ASN A 48 -35.80 -19.64 -5.25
C ASN A 48 -34.68 -20.71 -5.26
N GLN A 49 -34.64 -21.58 -6.26
CA GLN A 49 -33.45 -22.40 -6.50
C GLN A 49 -32.41 -21.53 -7.16
N GLU A 50 -31.20 -21.52 -6.58
CA GLU A 50 -30.08 -20.83 -7.15
C GLU A 50 -29.81 -21.35 -8.58
N GLU A 51 -29.67 -20.43 -9.51
CA GLU A 51 -29.24 -20.71 -10.87
C GLU A 51 -27.86 -21.33 -10.87
N LEU A 52 -27.66 -22.36 -11.68
CA LEU A 52 -26.37 -23.03 -11.80
C LEU A 52 -25.54 -22.36 -12.90
N LEU A 53 -24.42 -21.76 -12.51
CA LEU A 53 -23.46 -21.16 -13.42
C LEU A 53 -22.34 -22.17 -13.74
N PHE A 54 -22.01 -22.33 -15.00
CA PHE A 54 -20.94 -23.20 -15.50
C PHE A 54 -19.93 -22.33 -16.27
N SER A 55 -18.66 -22.65 -16.16
CA SER A 55 -17.63 -21.99 -16.93
C SER A 55 -16.65 -23.01 -17.52
N ALA A 56 -16.38 -22.89 -18.80
CA ALA A 56 -15.27 -23.58 -19.47
C ALA A 56 -13.92 -22.88 -19.28
N ARG A 57 -13.94 -21.67 -18.74
CA ARG A 57 -12.75 -20.89 -18.37
C ARG A 57 -12.70 -20.79 -16.85
N HIS A 58 -11.55 -20.55 -16.26
CA HIS A 58 -11.29 -20.50 -14.80
C HIS A 58 -12.14 -19.45 -14.06
N THR A 59 -13.48 -19.61 -14.10
CA THR A 59 -14.43 -18.71 -13.45
C THR A 59 -14.99 -19.37 -12.19
N CYS A 60 -14.96 -18.66 -11.07
CA CYS A 60 -15.58 -19.11 -9.83
C CYS A 60 -17.12 -19.03 -9.98
N VAL A 61 -17.79 -20.17 -9.92
CA VAL A 61 -19.25 -20.23 -10.04
C VAL A 61 -20.02 -19.57 -8.89
N LYS A 62 -19.38 -19.34 -7.73
CA LYS A 62 -20.01 -18.69 -6.57
C LYS A 62 -19.98 -17.18 -6.64
N CYS A 63 -18.88 -16.57 -7.09
CA CYS A 63 -18.69 -15.11 -7.05
C CYS A 63 -18.53 -14.48 -8.44
N GLY A 64 -18.58 -15.27 -9.52
CA GLY A 64 -18.41 -14.77 -10.88
C GLY A 64 -16.99 -14.30 -11.22
N TYR A 65 -16.03 -14.44 -10.29
CA TYR A 65 -14.64 -14.06 -10.56
C TYR A 65 -14.06 -14.94 -11.66
N ALA A 66 -13.74 -14.35 -12.79
CA ALA A 66 -13.06 -15.03 -13.88
C ALA A 66 -11.57 -14.73 -13.82
N MET A 67 -10.75 -15.75 -13.67
CA MET A 67 -9.33 -15.64 -13.88
C MET A 67 -9.07 -15.67 -15.39
N GLY A 68 -8.33 -14.67 -15.90
CA GLY A 68 -7.91 -14.67 -17.31
C GLY A 68 -7.07 -15.89 -17.66
N ASP A 69 -6.73 -16.04 -18.93
CA ASP A 69 -5.88 -17.14 -19.38
C ASP A 69 -4.60 -17.19 -18.55
N LEU A 70 -4.30 -18.37 -18.01
CA LEU A 70 -3.10 -18.61 -17.22
C LEU A 70 -1.87 -18.58 -18.14
N GLU A 71 -1.29 -17.40 -18.27
CA GLU A 71 -0.07 -17.22 -19.04
C GLU A 71 1.18 -17.31 -18.16
N PRO A 72 2.30 -17.86 -18.64
CA PRO A 72 3.56 -17.95 -17.90
C PRO A 72 4.02 -16.59 -17.32
N ARG A 73 3.69 -15.48 -18.00
CA ARG A 73 4.02 -14.12 -17.54
C ARG A 73 3.37 -13.75 -16.21
N LEU A 74 2.24 -14.35 -15.85
CA LEU A 74 1.57 -14.12 -14.55
C LEU A 74 2.36 -14.69 -13.37
N PHE A 75 3.23 -15.66 -13.63
CA PHE A 75 4.09 -16.30 -12.63
C PHE A 75 5.54 -15.76 -12.67
N SER A 76 5.77 -14.69 -13.42
CA SER A 76 7.08 -14.05 -13.53
C SER A 76 7.15 -12.78 -12.69
N PHE A 77 8.03 -12.74 -11.71
CA PHE A 77 8.31 -11.53 -10.92
C PHE A 77 9.06 -10.45 -11.73
N ASN A 78 9.56 -10.79 -12.92
CA ASN A 78 10.23 -9.87 -13.86
C ASN A 78 9.26 -9.26 -14.89
N ASN A 79 8.00 -9.66 -14.87
CA ASN A 79 6.97 -9.15 -15.75
C ASN A 79 5.93 -8.36 -14.93
N PRO A 80 5.54 -7.15 -15.33
CA PRO A 80 4.54 -6.34 -14.60
C PRO A 80 3.19 -7.04 -14.38
N ALA A 81 2.83 -8.02 -15.24
CA ALA A 81 1.61 -8.80 -15.08
C ALA A 81 1.66 -9.75 -13.87
N GLY A 82 2.84 -10.29 -13.55
CA GLY A 82 3.04 -11.23 -12.45
C GLY A 82 3.76 -10.64 -11.25
N ALA A 83 4.54 -9.57 -11.43
CA ALA A 83 5.27 -8.92 -10.35
C ALA A 83 4.35 -8.30 -9.31
N CYS A 84 4.71 -8.38 -8.05
CA CYS A 84 4.03 -7.65 -6.99
C CYS A 84 4.15 -6.13 -7.25
N PRO A 85 3.02 -5.40 -7.40
CA PRO A 85 3.04 -3.98 -7.73
C PRO A 85 3.59 -3.11 -6.58
N SER A 86 3.66 -3.67 -5.39
CA SER A 86 4.09 -2.97 -4.18
C SER A 86 5.61 -2.92 -4.01
N CYS A 87 6.32 -3.90 -4.56
CA CYS A 87 7.78 -3.98 -4.51
C CYS A 87 8.41 -4.24 -5.89
N ASP A 88 7.65 -4.09 -6.98
CA ASP A 88 8.08 -4.30 -8.36
C ASP A 88 8.81 -5.65 -8.57
N GLY A 89 8.30 -6.70 -7.91
CA GLY A 89 8.87 -8.04 -7.99
C GLY A 89 10.17 -8.24 -7.20
N LEU A 90 10.60 -7.27 -6.37
CA LEU A 90 11.81 -7.39 -5.56
C LEU A 90 11.63 -8.30 -4.33
N GLY A 91 10.40 -8.47 -3.83
CA GLY A 91 10.08 -9.24 -2.64
C GLY A 91 10.41 -8.52 -1.33
N GLN A 92 11.07 -7.39 -1.40
CA GLN A 92 11.51 -6.59 -0.26
C GLN A 92 11.33 -5.11 -0.52
N LYS A 93 11.28 -4.32 0.55
CA LYS A 93 11.22 -2.86 0.49
C LYS A 93 12.22 -2.25 1.44
N SER A 94 12.89 -1.19 0.99
CA SER A 94 13.72 -0.37 1.85
C SER A 94 12.89 0.79 2.41
N HIS A 95 13.00 1.02 3.71
CA HIS A 95 12.34 2.12 4.41
C HIS A 95 13.24 2.65 5.52
N PHE A 96 12.99 3.88 5.96
CA PHE A 96 13.67 4.45 7.11
C PHE A 96 13.02 3.91 8.38
N ALA A 97 13.81 3.29 9.26
CA ALA A 97 13.34 2.75 10.53
C ALA A 97 13.72 3.66 11.70
N ALA A 98 12.84 3.75 12.70
CA ALA A 98 13.08 4.55 13.89
C ALA A 98 14.36 4.13 14.62
N ASP A 99 14.62 2.81 14.70
CA ASP A 99 15.79 2.25 15.39
C ASP A 99 17.13 2.66 14.77
N ASN A 100 17.16 3.00 13.48
CA ASN A 100 18.36 3.50 12.83
C ASN A 100 18.54 5.01 12.98
N ILE A 101 17.48 5.71 13.36
CA ILE A 101 17.48 7.16 13.59
C ILE A 101 17.72 7.50 15.06
N VAL A 102 17.16 6.70 15.96
CA VAL A 102 17.29 6.83 17.41
C VAL A 102 18.08 5.63 17.94
N LEU A 103 19.42 5.73 17.88
CA LEU A 103 20.29 4.62 18.33
C LEU A 103 20.47 4.59 19.85
N HIS A 104 20.41 5.76 20.48
CA HIS A 104 20.71 5.98 21.88
C HIS A 104 19.52 6.64 22.57
N PRO A 105 18.47 5.87 22.94
CA PRO A 105 17.25 6.43 23.53
C PRO A 105 17.44 7.03 24.93
N GLU A 106 18.58 6.83 25.54
CA GLU A 106 19.02 7.51 26.77
C GLU A 106 19.40 8.98 26.55
N LEU A 107 19.75 9.38 25.32
CA LEU A 107 20.07 10.76 24.97
C LEU A 107 18.82 11.62 24.85
N THR A 108 19.02 12.92 24.97
CA THR A 108 17.98 13.95 24.83
C THR A 108 17.96 14.54 23.42
N LEU A 109 16.90 15.29 23.09
CA LEU A 109 16.84 16.05 21.82
C LEU A 109 17.99 17.07 21.72
N ASN A 110 18.37 17.65 22.83
CA ASN A 110 19.46 18.62 22.91
C ASN A 110 20.85 17.98 22.71
N GLU A 111 21.01 16.71 23.02
CA GLU A 111 22.22 15.90 22.83
C GLU A 111 22.28 15.21 21.47
N GLY A 112 21.23 15.35 20.65
CA GLY A 112 21.23 14.84 19.29
C GLY A 112 20.76 13.40 19.17
N VAL A 113 19.81 12.96 19.99
CA VAL A 113 19.21 11.60 19.93
C VAL A 113 18.65 11.27 18.55
N VAL A 114 18.17 12.26 17.80
CA VAL A 114 17.70 12.10 16.42
C VAL A 114 18.86 12.39 15.47
N ARG A 115 19.42 11.34 14.87
CA ARG A 115 20.58 11.45 13.99
C ARG A 115 20.33 12.39 12.81
N GLY A 116 21.31 13.30 12.56
CA GLY A 116 21.23 14.30 11.51
C GLY A 116 20.24 15.45 11.78
N TRP A 117 19.63 15.49 12.98
CA TRP A 117 18.71 16.55 13.42
C TRP A 117 19.19 17.21 14.72
N ASP A 118 20.49 17.33 14.86
CA ASP A 118 21.18 17.90 16.00
C ASP A 118 21.60 19.36 15.76
N LYS A 119 22.35 19.93 16.70
CA LYS A 119 22.87 21.31 16.64
C LYS A 119 23.83 21.58 15.48
N GLN A 120 24.42 20.53 14.89
CA GLN A 120 25.26 20.66 13.69
C GLN A 120 24.41 20.94 12.44
N HIS A 121 23.10 20.65 12.51
CA HIS A 121 22.13 20.92 11.48
C HIS A 121 21.06 21.91 11.96
N PRO A 122 21.38 23.23 12.03
CA PRO A 122 20.54 24.24 12.69
C PRO A 122 19.08 24.28 12.20
N TYR A 123 18.86 24.04 10.91
CA TYR A 123 17.51 24.02 10.34
C TYR A 123 16.67 22.89 10.95
N TYR A 124 17.18 21.68 11.00
CA TYR A 124 16.45 20.51 11.52
C TYR A 124 16.29 20.59 13.03
N PHE A 125 17.35 21.06 13.73
CA PHE A 125 17.27 21.27 15.18
C PHE A 125 16.22 22.32 15.55
N MET A 126 16.10 23.39 14.77
CA MET A 126 15.04 24.39 14.93
C MET A 126 13.64 23.79 14.76
N LEU A 127 13.45 22.87 13.81
CA LEU A 127 12.18 22.17 13.67
C LEU A 127 11.84 21.34 14.91
N LEU A 128 12.78 20.54 15.44
CA LEU A 128 12.59 19.79 16.68
C LEU A 128 12.31 20.68 17.88
N THR A 129 13.03 21.79 18.00
CA THR A 129 12.81 22.78 19.06
C THR A 129 11.40 23.37 18.99
N SER A 130 10.92 23.67 17.80
CA SER A 130 9.56 24.18 17.59
C SER A 130 8.50 23.15 17.95
N VAL A 131 8.71 21.88 17.61
CA VAL A 131 7.85 20.76 18.01
C VAL A 131 7.83 20.63 19.52
N ALA A 132 8.99 20.57 20.17
CA ALA A 132 9.08 20.43 21.62
C ALA A 132 8.37 21.60 22.34
N LYS A 133 8.56 22.83 21.87
CA LYS A 133 7.87 24.01 22.41
C LYS A 133 6.36 23.95 22.22
N HIS A 134 5.86 23.49 21.07
CA HIS A 134 4.43 23.41 20.79
C HIS A 134 3.71 22.43 21.72
N TYR A 135 4.35 21.30 22.04
CA TYR A 135 3.79 20.25 22.90
C TYR A 135 4.25 20.36 24.37
N ASP A 136 4.87 21.47 24.75
CA ASP A 136 5.35 21.74 26.12
C ASP A 136 6.27 20.62 26.66
N VAL A 137 7.23 20.18 25.84
CA VAL A 137 8.20 19.14 26.17
C VAL A 137 9.60 19.72 26.28
N SER A 138 10.33 19.34 27.32
CA SER A 138 11.73 19.78 27.49
C SER A 138 12.66 19.08 26.52
N LEU A 139 13.58 19.82 25.91
CA LEU A 139 14.66 19.30 25.07
C LEU A 139 15.67 18.44 25.86
N GLU A 140 15.69 18.57 27.19
CA GLU A 140 16.58 17.83 28.09
C GLU A 140 15.94 16.53 28.61
N THR A 141 14.74 16.19 28.16
CA THR A 141 14.11 14.92 28.50
C THR A 141 14.70 13.80 27.64
N PRO A 142 15.23 12.70 28.23
CA PRO A 142 15.69 11.55 27.49
C PRO A 142 14.59 11.00 26.57
N TRP A 143 14.98 10.55 25.37
CA TRP A 143 14.00 10.05 24.38
C TRP A 143 13.07 8.98 24.96
N GLN A 144 13.64 8.00 25.68
CA GLN A 144 12.87 6.91 26.30
C GLN A 144 11.88 7.39 27.37
N ALA A 145 12.08 8.59 27.94
CA ALA A 145 11.18 9.18 28.92
C ALA A 145 10.13 10.12 28.30
N LEU A 146 10.25 10.42 27.01
CA LEU A 146 9.25 11.18 26.28
C LEU A 146 7.94 10.36 26.16
N PRO A 147 6.76 11.02 26.26
CA PRO A 147 5.50 10.34 25.94
C PRO A 147 5.53 9.71 24.55
N LEU A 148 5.00 8.50 24.40
CA LEU A 148 4.97 7.79 23.10
C LEU A 148 4.31 8.62 21.99
N THR A 149 3.30 9.43 22.34
CA THR A 149 2.66 10.35 21.40
C THR A 149 3.63 11.36 20.81
N ILE A 150 4.53 11.90 21.64
CA ILE A 150 5.55 12.87 21.20
C ILE A 150 6.61 12.19 20.34
N GLN A 151 7.06 11.00 20.74
CA GLN A 151 7.99 10.21 19.92
C GLN A 151 7.37 9.93 18.53
N GLN A 152 6.10 9.54 18.48
CA GLN A 152 5.38 9.32 17.22
C GLN A 152 5.24 10.59 16.37
N ILE A 153 4.98 11.74 16.99
CA ILE A 153 4.92 13.03 16.29
C ILE A 153 6.29 13.37 15.71
N ILE A 154 7.36 13.23 16.47
CA ILE A 154 8.72 13.50 15.98
C ILE A 154 9.07 12.58 14.81
N LEU A 155 8.79 11.30 14.91
CA LEU A 155 9.12 10.32 13.88
C LEU A 155 8.22 10.41 12.64
N HIS A 156 6.90 10.55 12.82
CA HIS A 156 5.91 10.39 11.74
C HIS A 156 5.14 11.66 11.39
N GLY A 157 5.34 12.75 12.14
CA GLY A 157 4.71 14.04 11.89
C GLY A 157 3.45 14.32 12.69
N SER A 158 3.05 15.60 12.69
CA SER A 158 1.91 16.11 13.45
C SER A 158 0.55 15.97 12.73
N LYS A 159 0.50 15.30 11.57
CA LYS A 159 -0.70 15.11 10.74
C LYS A 159 -1.37 16.44 10.38
N LYS A 160 -2.50 16.76 11.04
CA LYS A 160 -3.29 17.98 10.81
C LYS A 160 -2.93 19.12 11.75
N ASP A 161 -2.20 18.82 12.82
CA ASP A 161 -1.84 19.81 13.83
C ASP A 161 -0.74 20.73 13.30
N LYS A 162 -1.01 22.05 13.31
CA LYS A 162 -0.14 23.07 12.78
C LYS A 162 0.78 23.60 13.89
N ILE A 163 2.06 23.59 13.62
CA ILE A 163 3.12 24.05 14.51
C ILE A 163 3.72 25.32 13.94
N ALA A 164 3.95 26.32 14.80
CA ALA A 164 4.59 27.56 14.41
C ALA A 164 6.12 27.38 14.34
N PHE A 165 6.68 27.42 13.14
CA PHE A 165 8.11 27.36 12.90
C PHE A 165 8.67 28.75 12.65
N ALA A 166 9.81 29.07 13.31
CA ALA A 166 10.48 30.34 13.15
C ALA A 166 11.58 30.22 12.09
N PHE A 167 11.30 30.66 10.88
CA PHE A 167 12.29 30.74 9.81
C PHE A 167 12.98 32.11 9.84
N VAL A 168 14.27 32.12 9.50
CA VAL A 168 15.04 33.36 9.30
C VAL A 168 15.12 33.57 7.78
N ASP A 169 14.64 34.72 7.30
CA ASP A 169 14.77 35.09 5.89
C ASP A 169 16.21 35.56 5.57
N GLU A 170 16.50 35.72 4.27
CA GLU A 170 17.83 36.17 3.80
C GLU A 170 18.29 37.53 4.36
N ARG A 171 17.33 38.29 4.90
CA ARG A 171 17.60 39.59 5.55
C ARG A 171 17.73 39.51 7.07
N GLY A 172 17.73 38.29 7.63
CA GLY A 172 17.84 38.06 9.06
C GLY A 172 16.54 38.25 9.86
N ASN A 173 15.39 38.50 9.19
CA ASN A 173 14.12 38.68 9.89
C ASN A 173 13.52 37.34 10.24
N LYS A 174 13.02 37.18 11.46
CA LYS A 174 12.26 35.97 11.88
C LYS A 174 10.84 36.04 11.35
N ARG A 175 10.46 35.04 10.56
CA ARG A 175 9.09 34.83 10.09
C ARG A 175 8.52 33.57 10.71
N LEU A 176 7.37 33.68 11.32
CA LEU A 176 6.61 32.53 11.81
C LEU A 176 5.74 31.98 10.66
N LYS A 177 5.85 30.71 10.45
CA LYS A 177 4.99 29.99 9.50
C LYS A 177 4.34 28.81 10.21
N GLU A 178 3.01 28.79 10.21
CA GLU A 178 2.24 27.68 10.75
C GLU A 178 2.00 26.62 9.68
N GLN A 179 2.49 25.43 9.94
CA GLN A 179 2.30 24.28 9.06
C GLN A 179 2.39 22.97 9.85
N PRO A 180 1.81 21.86 9.34
CA PRO A 180 2.04 20.56 9.94
C PRO A 180 3.52 20.20 9.91
N PHE A 181 3.98 19.50 10.94
CA PHE A 181 5.31 18.91 10.96
C PHE A 181 5.30 17.61 10.13
N GLU A 182 6.19 17.50 9.18
CA GLU A 182 6.25 16.33 8.27
C GLU A 182 6.66 15.05 9.02
N GLY A 183 7.50 15.16 10.04
CA GLY A 183 8.13 14.04 10.71
C GLY A 183 9.49 13.66 10.12
N VAL A 184 10.36 13.10 10.95
CA VAL A 184 11.74 12.76 10.56
C VAL A 184 11.75 11.69 9.47
N LEU A 185 11.02 10.58 9.65
CA LEU A 185 11.03 9.45 8.72
C LEU A 185 10.43 9.82 7.35
N PRO A 186 9.25 10.46 7.25
CA PRO A 186 8.73 10.94 5.98
C PRO A 186 9.65 11.94 5.29
N HIS A 187 10.26 12.86 6.05
CA HIS A 187 11.21 13.84 5.52
C HIS A 187 12.43 13.15 4.88
N LEU A 188 13.05 12.19 5.59
CA LEU A 188 14.19 11.43 5.06
C LEU A 188 13.79 10.65 3.80
N GLY A 189 12.61 10.01 3.83
CA GLY A 189 12.08 9.27 2.68
C GLY A 189 11.84 10.16 1.46
N ARG A 190 11.28 11.35 1.64
CA ARG A 190 11.11 12.33 0.58
C ARG A 190 12.46 12.81 0.05
N ARG A 191 13.36 13.23 0.93
CA ARG A 191 14.70 13.73 0.55
C ARG A 191 15.51 12.68 -0.20
N TYR A 192 15.43 11.41 0.19
CA TYR A 192 16.10 10.30 -0.51
C TYR A 192 15.61 10.11 -1.95
N ARG A 193 14.31 10.28 -2.17
CA ARG A 193 13.70 10.17 -3.51
C ARG A 193 13.99 11.38 -4.39
N GLU A 194 13.97 12.58 -3.81
CA GLU A 194 14.03 13.85 -4.55
C GLU A 194 15.47 14.35 -4.79
N THR A 195 16.46 13.83 -4.03
CA THR A 195 17.83 14.29 -4.20
C THR A 195 18.45 13.86 -5.53
N GLU A 196 19.04 14.79 -6.23
CA GLU A 196 19.86 14.55 -7.42
C GLU A 196 21.33 14.25 -7.08
N SER A 197 21.77 14.57 -5.86
CA SER A 197 23.15 14.35 -5.40
C SER A 197 23.38 12.89 -5.01
N PRO A 198 24.31 12.17 -5.69
CA PRO A 198 24.67 10.81 -5.29
C PRO A 198 25.22 10.73 -3.87
N ALA A 199 26.05 11.71 -3.47
CA ALA A 199 26.61 11.74 -2.12
C ALA A 199 25.56 11.88 -1.03
N VAL A 200 24.54 12.75 -1.23
CA VAL A 200 23.43 12.89 -0.28
C VAL A 200 22.60 11.60 -0.23
N ARG A 201 22.41 10.95 -1.37
CA ARG A 201 21.65 9.67 -1.44
C ARG A 201 22.39 8.56 -0.70
N GLU A 202 23.72 8.48 -0.86
CA GLU A 202 24.56 7.52 -0.16
C GLU A 202 24.56 7.77 1.37
N ASP A 203 24.66 9.02 1.79
CA ASP A 203 24.58 9.41 3.19
C ASP A 203 23.21 9.03 3.81
N LEU A 204 22.12 9.25 3.09
CA LEU A 204 20.79 8.86 3.56
C LEU A 204 20.58 7.34 3.53
N ALA A 205 21.21 6.62 2.60
CA ALA A 205 21.06 5.16 2.47
C ALA A 205 21.51 4.39 3.72
N GLN A 206 22.44 4.93 4.50
CA GLN A 206 22.89 4.31 5.76
C GLN A 206 21.79 4.17 6.82
N TYR A 207 20.69 4.91 6.70
CA TYR A 207 19.55 4.87 7.61
C TYR A 207 18.43 3.92 7.10
N LEU A 208 18.58 3.35 5.90
CA LEU A 208 17.61 2.44 5.33
C LEU A 208 17.72 1.04 5.96
N VAL A 209 16.56 0.45 6.17
CA VAL A 209 16.41 -0.97 6.52
C VAL A 209 15.63 -1.64 5.40
N THR A 210 16.05 -2.84 5.07
CA THR A 210 15.34 -3.67 4.11
C THR A 210 14.51 -4.71 4.86
N SER A 211 13.23 -4.76 4.57
CA SER A 211 12.28 -5.74 5.11
C SER A 211 11.53 -6.46 3.99
N SER A 212 11.02 -7.64 4.27
CA SER A 212 10.12 -8.35 3.36
C SER A 212 8.93 -7.47 2.99
N CYS A 213 8.53 -7.51 1.73
CA CYS A 213 7.35 -6.77 1.27
C CYS A 213 6.10 -7.30 1.97
N ASN A 214 5.36 -6.43 2.66
CA ASN A 214 4.15 -6.81 3.41
C ASN A 214 3.01 -7.30 2.50
N GLU A 215 3.01 -6.89 1.22
CA GLU A 215 1.98 -7.29 0.25
C GLU A 215 2.20 -8.73 -0.22
N CYS A 216 3.38 -9.04 -0.72
CA CYS A 216 3.70 -10.36 -1.25
C CYS A 216 4.42 -11.28 -0.26
N GLU A 217 4.74 -10.80 0.94
CA GLU A 217 5.43 -11.57 1.99
C GLU A 217 6.74 -12.23 1.50
N GLY A 218 7.43 -11.55 0.58
CA GLY A 218 8.66 -12.04 -0.02
C GLY A 218 8.49 -12.93 -1.25
N SER A 219 7.25 -13.34 -1.60
CA SER A 219 7.00 -14.21 -2.77
C SER A 219 7.32 -13.55 -4.11
N ARG A 220 7.42 -12.21 -4.15
CA ARG A 220 7.74 -11.40 -5.33
C ARG A 220 6.61 -11.31 -6.36
N LEU A 221 5.57 -12.12 -6.22
CA LEU A 221 4.46 -12.21 -7.16
C LEU A 221 3.25 -11.41 -6.66
N ARG A 222 2.40 -11.05 -7.61
CA ARG A 222 1.08 -10.48 -7.34
C ARG A 222 0.21 -11.55 -6.66
N LYS A 223 -0.47 -11.18 -5.58
CA LYS A 223 -1.51 -12.01 -4.94
C LYS A 223 -2.84 -11.86 -5.66
#